data_608bef259eeddc4d225cf0faeeb0df9d
#
_entry.id   608bef259eeddc4d225cf0faeeb0df9d
#
_cell.length_a   1.000
_cell.length_b   1.000
_cell.length_c   1.000
_cell.angle_alpha   90.00
_cell.angle_beta   90.00
_cell.angle_gamma   90.00
#
_symmetry.space_group_name_H-M   'P 1'
#
loop_
_entity.id
_entity.type
_entity.pdbx_description
1 polymer ?
#
loop_
_entity_poly.entity_id
_entity_poly.type
_entity_poly.pdbx_seq_one_letter_code
_entity_poly.pdbx_strand_id
1 'polypeptide(L)'
;MKPRRPFSARDRRRLWQRLGIPADYPQTRGLPLQREARTLVSIGRAADDGKILRLTPAAAAAWRRLLAAATRDGVQLLPISAYRSVARQTKLIRRKLAAGQTIEEVLRYVAAPGCSEHHTGRAIDLGSPEEHSLDEEFALTAEFKWLKRHADKFGFRLSYLRKNRHGIGYEPWHWCWRARPRKSR
;
A
#
# COMPACT_ATOMS: atom_id res chain seq x y z
N MET A 1 1.60 -26.16 5.54
CA MET A 1 2.34 -24.93 5.92
C MET A 1 1.83 -24.46 7.28
N LYS A 2 2.66 -24.42 8.33
CA LYS A 2 2.21 -24.00 9.69
C LYS A 2 1.66 -22.56 9.64
N PRO A 3 0.54 -22.26 10.32
CA PRO A 3 -0.02 -20.93 10.37
C PRO A 3 1.02 -19.96 10.95
N ARG A 4 1.26 -18.85 10.26
CA ARG A 4 2.17 -17.80 10.77
C ARG A 4 1.58 -17.24 12.05
N ARG A 5 2.39 -17.25 13.10
CA ARG A 5 2.03 -16.63 14.39
C ARG A 5 1.72 -15.13 14.15
N PRO A 6 0.62 -14.61 14.71
CA PRO A 6 0.29 -13.20 14.59
C PRO A 6 1.42 -12.32 15.14
N PHE A 7 1.68 -11.18 14.48
CA PHE A 7 2.63 -10.17 14.93
C PHE A 7 2.14 -9.54 16.24
N SER A 8 2.70 -10.01 17.37
CA SER A 8 2.26 -9.61 18.71
C SER A 8 2.72 -8.19 19.09
N ALA A 9 2.07 -7.61 20.10
CA ALA A 9 2.49 -6.31 20.64
C ALA A 9 3.92 -6.35 21.18
N ARG A 10 4.35 -7.49 21.76
CA ARG A 10 5.73 -7.70 22.24
C ARG A 10 6.72 -7.75 21.08
N ASP A 11 6.40 -8.50 20.02
CA ASP A 11 7.27 -8.60 18.84
C ASP A 11 7.42 -7.25 18.15
N ARG A 12 6.32 -6.48 18.06
CA ARG A 12 6.30 -5.11 17.51
C ARG A 12 7.21 -4.19 18.30
N ARG A 13 7.06 -4.12 19.63
CA ARG A 13 7.91 -3.26 20.47
C ARG A 13 9.40 -3.56 20.30
N ARG A 14 9.79 -4.84 20.37
CA ARG A 14 11.18 -5.28 20.16
C ARG A 14 11.71 -4.93 18.77
N LEU A 15 10.87 -5.09 17.74
CA LEU A 15 11.24 -4.76 16.38
C LEU A 15 11.44 -3.27 16.21
N TRP A 16 10.49 -2.46 16.67
CA TRP A 16 10.55 -1.01 16.56
C TRP A 16 11.74 -0.42 17.30
N GLN A 17 12.00 -0.87 18.51
CA GLN A 17 13.21 -0.46 19.27
C GLN A 17 14.49 -0.72 18.47
N ARG A 18 14.61 -1.90 17.83
CA ARG A 18 15.79 -2.24 17.00
C ARG A 18 15.90 -1.43 15.72
N LEU A 19 14.81 -0.86 15.24
CA LEU A 19 14.78 -0.04 14.03
C LEU A 19 14.81 1.47 14.33
N GLY A 20 14.83 1.86 15.59
CA GLY A 20 14.75 3.28 15.99
C GLY A 20 13.35 3.89 15.81
N ILE A 21 12.29 3.07 15.65
CA ILE A 21 10.92 3.56 15.46
C ILE A 21 10.32 3.94 16.82
N PRO A 22 9.76 5.16 16.99
CA PRO A 22 9.12 5.60 18.21
C PRO A 22 7.97 4.68 18.64
N ALA A 23 7.84 4.41 19.94
CA ALA A 23 6.82 3.50 20.46
C ALA A 23 5.39 4.04 20.25
N ASP A 24 5.22 5.34 20.23
CA ASP A 24 3.99 6.11 20.04
C ASP A 24 3.70 6.44 18.55
N TYR A 25 4.47 5.87 17.62
CA TYR A 25 4.31 6.11 16.17
C TYR A 25 2.86 5.99 15.67
N PRO A 26 2.03 5.01 16.09
CA PRO A 26 0.64 4.94 15.63
C PRO A 26 -0.20 6.13 16.08
N GLN A 27 0.03 6.63 17.30
CA GLN A 27 -0.71 7.76 17.88
C GLN A 27 -0.30 9.08 17.23
N THR A 28 1.01 9.33 17.17
CA THR A 28 1.57 10.57 16.62
C THR A 28 1.30 10.73 15.13
N ARG A 29 1.26 9.59 14.40
CA ARG A 29 0.95 9.57 12.96
C ARG A 29 -0.53 9.31 12.66
N GLY A 30 -1.35 9.00 13.65
CA GLY A 30 -2.75 8.61 13.44
C GLY A 30 -2.90 7.40 12.49
N LEU A 31 -1.88 6.53 12.44
CA LEU A 31 -1.85 5.32 11.61
C LEU A 31 -2.26 4.11 12.44
N PRO A 32 -3.40 3.48 12.17
CA PRO A 32 -3.86 2.34 12.96
C PRO A 32 -2.95 1.12 12.70
N LEU A 33 -2.90 0.25 13.72
CA LEU A 33 -2.28 -1.06 13.54
C LEU A 33 -3.11 -1.89 12.58
N GLN A 34 -2.45 -2.45 11.57
CA GLN A 34 -3.04 -3.27 10.53
C GLN A 34 -2.78 -4.77 10.80
N ARG A 35 -3.79 -5.59 10.58
CA ARG A 35 -3.64 -7.05 10.60
C ARG A 35 -3.21 -7.55 9.22
N GLU A 36 -2.29 -8.49 9.17
CA GLU A 36 -1.94 -9.16 7.92
C GLU A 36 -3.14 -9.94 7.39
N ALA A 37 -3.38 -9.81 6.08
CA ALA A 37 -4.40 -10.57 5.39
C ALA A 37 -4.09 -12.08 5.48
N ARG A 38 -5.12 -12.88 5.82
CA ARG A 38 -5.01 -14.34 5.90
C ARG A 38 -5.28 -15.03 4.58
N THR A 39 -6.21 -14.49 3.82
CA THR A 39 -6.62 -15.03 2.51
C THR A 39 -6.22 -14.03 1.42
N LEU A 40 -5.45 -14.51 0.47
CA LEU A 40 -4.92 -13.71 -0.63
C LEU A 40 -5.07 -14.48 -1.94
N VAL A 41 -5.45 -13.78 -3.00
CA VAL A 41 -5.51 -14.29 -4.37
C VAL A 41 -4.57 -13.50 -5.27
N SER A 42 -4.02 -14.14 -6.31
CA SER A 42 -3.19 -13.48 -7.30
C SER A 42 -4.01 -12.49 -8.13
N ILE A 43 -3.39 -11.36 -8.45
CA ILE A 43 -3.90 -10.35 -9.39
C ILE A 43 -2.99 -10.15 -10.60
N GLY A 44 -2.03 -11.02 -10.82
CA GLY A 44 -1.03 -10.92 -11.86
C GLY A 44 0.37 -10.70 -11.32
N ARG A 45 1.24 -10.16 -12.15
CA ARG A 45 2.63 -9.84 -11.82
C ARG A 45 2.86 -8.34 -11.74
N ALA A 46 3.82 -7.92 -10.95
CA ALA A 46 4.32 -6.56 -10.92
C ALA A 46 4.96 -6.18 -12.25
N ALA A 47 4.76 -4.95 -12.68
CA ALA A 47 5.28 -4.47 -13.95
C ALA A 47 6.80 -4.24 -13.91
N ASP A 48 7.35 -3.93 -12.73
CA ASP A 48 8.77 -3.62 -12.54
C ASP A 48 9.65 -4.87 -12.38
N ASP A 49 9.28 -5.82 -11.52
CA ASP A 49 10.14 -6.94 -11.12
C ASP A 49 9.52 -8.33 -11.36
N GLY A 50 8.34 -8.38 -11.98
CA GLY A 50 7.63 -9.62 -12.33
C GLY A 50 7.12 -10.45 -11.14
N LYS A 51 7.21 -9.96 -9.91
CA LYS A 51 6.73 -10.66 -8.73
C LYS A 51 5.22 -10.83 -8.73
N ILE A 52 4.75 -11.97 -8.25
CA ILE A 52 3.30 -12.21 -8.11
C ILE A 52 2.72 -11.26 -7.08
N LEU A 53 1.79 -10.43 -7.53
CA LEU A 53 1.00 -9.54 -6.69
C LEU A 53 -0.25 -10.24 -6.17
N ARG A 54 -0.62 -9.92 -4.92
CA ARG A 54 -1.78 -10.52 -4.25
C ARG A 54 -2.60 -9.46 -3.54
N LEU A 55 -3.92 -9.65 -3.56
CA LEU A 55 -4.88 -8.88 -2.76
C LEU A 55 -5.84 -9.85 -2.05
N THR A 56 -6.63 -9.34 -1.11
CA THR A 56 -7.78 -10.10 -0.58
C THR A 56 -8.79 -10.36 -1.69
N PRO A 57 -9.60 -11.45 -1.62
CA PRO A 57 -10.55 -11.78 -2.69
C PRO A 57 -11.46 -10.62 -3.10
N ALA A 58 -11.99 -9.88 -2.12
CA ALA A 58 -12.88 -8.75 -2.40
C ALA A 58 -12.15 -7.56 -3.08
N ALA A 59 -10.94 -7.21 -2.60
CA ALA A 59 -10.13 -6.17 -3.22
C ALA A 59 -9.66 -6.59 -4.62
N ALA A 60 -9.32 -7.86 -4.83
CA ALA A 60 -8.95 -8.39 -6.14
C ALA A 60 -10.10 -8.35 -7.15
N ALA A 61 -11.33 -8.67 -6.72
CA ALA A 61 -12.51 -8.54 -7.56
C ALA A 61 -12.78 -7.08 -7.94
N ALA A 62 -12.62 -6.15 -6.99
CA ALA A 62 -12.74 -4.72 -7.25
C ALA A 62 -11.65 -4.21 -8.21
N TRP A 63 -10.40 -4.67 -8.02
CA TRP A 63 -9.28 -4.35 -8.89
C TRP A 63 -9.53 -4.78 -10.35
N ARG A 64 -9.99 -6.03 -10.56
CA ARG A 64 -10.29 -6.50 -11.93
C ARG A 64 -11.33 -5.64 -12.62
N ARG A 65 -12.38 -5.19 -11.90
CA ARG A 65 -13.40 -4.27 -12.47
C ARG A 65 -12.83 -2.89 -12.78
N LEU A 66 -11.99 -2.36 -11.90
CA LEU A 66 -11.31 -1.07 -12.11
C LEU A 66 -10.39 -1.16 -13.34
N LEU A 67 -9.56 -2.21 -13.41
CA LEU A 67 -8.63 -2.42 -14.54
C LEU A 67 -9.38 -2.56 -15.87
N ALA A 68 -10.46 -3.35 -15.92
CA ALA A 68 -11.27 -3.50 -17.10
C ALA A 68 -11.94 -2.18 -17.55
N ALA A 69 -12.34 -1.33 -16.61
CA ALA A 69 -12.86 0.00 -16.92
C ALA A 69 -11.77 0.94 -17.47
N ALA A 70 -10.58 0.94 -16.86
CA ALA A 70 -9.44 1.72 -17.33
C ALA A 70 -9.04 1.32 -18.76
N THR A 71 -8.90 0.01 -19.01
CA THR A 71 -8.57 -0.54 -20.34
C THR A 71 -9.60 -0.13 -21.41
N ARG A 72 -10.89 -0.20 -21.08
CA ARG A 72 -11.97 0.23 -21.99
C ARG A 72 -11.91 1.71 -22.33
N ASP A 73 -11.45 2.52 -21.37
CA ASP A 73 -11.27 3.97 -21.54
C ASP A 73 -9.89 4.32 -22.14
N GLY A 74 -9.10 3.32 -22.63
CA GLY A 74 -7.78 3.51 -23.23
C GLY A 74 -6.66 3.83 -22.23
N VAL A 75 -6.88 3.57 -20.93
CA VAL A 75 -5.92 3.88 -19.86
C VAL A 75 -5.22 2.60 -19.39
N GLN A 76 -3.89 2.62 -19.37
CA GLN A 76 -3.06 1.47 -19.03
C GLN A 76 -2.50 1.57 -17.60
N LEU A 77 -3.18 0.98 -16.63
CA LEU A 77 -2.71 0.92 -15.25
C LEU A 77 -1.72 -0.25 -15.05
N LEU A 78 -0.54 0.06 -14.55
CA LEU A 78 0.50 -0.94 -14.22
C LEU A 78 0.54 -1.18 -12.72
N PRO A 79 0.25 -2.41 -12.23
CA PRO A 79 0.39 -2.72 -10.82
C PRO A 79 1.88 -2.95 -10.48
N ILE A 80 2.40 -2.20 -9.51
CA ILE A 80 3.79 -2.24 -9.06
C ILE A 80 3.92 -3.01 -7.74
N SER A 81 3.06 -2.73 -6.77
CA SER A 81 3.09 -3.39 -5.46
C SER A 81 1.68 -3.61 -4.93
N ALA A 82 1.51 -4.65 -4.12
CA ALA A 82 0.23 -4.96 -3.47
C ALA A 82 0.47 -5.49 -2.06
N TYR A 83 -0.07 -6.64 -1.67
CA TYR A 83 0.15 -7.20 -0.33
C TYR A 83 1.62 -7.26 0.04
N ARG A 84 1.92 -6.77 1.23
CA ARG A 84 3.26 -6.77 1.82
C ARG A 84 3.17 -7.23 3.27
N SER A 85 3.81 -8.35 3.60
CA SER A 85 3.85 -8.84 4.98
C SER A 85 4.66 -7.90 5.88
N VAL A 86 4.43 -7.98 7.20
CA VAL A 86 5.24 -7.26 8.20
C VAL A 86 6.72 -7.60 8.04
N ALA A 87 7.05 -8.85 7.77
CA ALA A 87 8.43 -9.28 7.54
C ALA A 87 9.05 -8.62 6.30
N ARG A 88 8.29 -8.52 5.17
CA ARG A 88 8.76 -7.84 3.95
C ARG A 88 8.91 -6.34 4.18
N GLN A 89 7.99 -5.71 4.91
CA GLN A 89 8.08 -4.30 5.32
C GLN A 89 9.34 -4.03 6.15
N THR A 90 9.62 -4.89 7.12
CA THR A 90 10.83 -4.83 7.94
C THR A 90 12.10 -4.91 7.07
N LYS A 91 12.12 -5.85 6.11
CA LYS A 91 13.26 -6.00 5.19
C LYS A 91 13.45 -4.74 4.33
N LEU A 92 12.38 -4.12 3.87
CA LEU A 92 12.42 -2.86 3.11
C LEU A 92 13.05 -1.74 3.93
N ILE A 93 12.60 -1.53 5.17
CA ILE A 93 13.16 -0.51 6.06
C ILE A 93 14.64 -0.77 6.32
N ARG A 94 15.00 -2.01 6.68
CA ARG A 94 16.41 -2.37 6.91
C ARG A 94 17.30 -2.08 5.71
N ARG A 95 16.82 -2.35 4.49
CA ARG A 95 17.56 -2.06 3.27
C ARG A 95 17.80 -0.56 3.10
N LYS A 96 16.81 0.28 3.39
CA LYS A 96 16.93 1.74 3.31
C LYS A 96 17.89 2.29 4.38
N LEU A 97 17.81 1.78 5.61
CA LEU A 97 18.76 2.12 6.68
C LEU A 97 20.19 1.71 6.32
N ALA A 98 20.38 0.51 5.76
CA ALA A 98 21.69 0.03 5.29
C ALA A 98 22.24 0.84 4.10
N ALA A 99 21.37 1.53 3.35
CA ALA A 99 21.73 2.47 2.30
C ALA A 99 22.00 3.90 2.83
N GLY A 100 22.11 4.09 4.16
CA GLY A 100 22.47 5.36 4.80
C GLY A 100 21.31 6.31 5.10
N GLN A 101 20.06 5.93 4.81
CA GLN A 101 18.91 6.75 5.19
C GLN A 101 18.66 6.69 6.70
N THR A 102 18.25 7.80 7.31
CA THR A 102 17.78 7.82 8.71
C THR A 102 16.41 7.18 8.83
N ILE A 103 16.03 6.78 10.03
CA ILE A 103 14.68 6.20 10.24
C ILE A 103 13.58 7.23 9.98
N GLU A 104 13.81 8.50 10.28
CA GLU A 104 12.89 9.62 10.04
C GLU A 104 12.65 9.80 8.55
N GLU A 105 13.70 9.78 7.73
CA GLU A 105 13.61 9.85 6.27
C GLU A 105 12.83 8.66 5.71
N VAL A 106 13.13 7.45 6.20
CA VAL A 106 12.43 6.24 5.77
C VAL A 106 10.95 6.31 6.12
N LEU A 107 10.61 6.73 7.36
CA LEU A 107 9.23 6.80 7.83
C LEU A 107 8.42 7.94 7.19
N ARG A 108 9.04 8.77 6.37
CA ARG A 108 8.34 9.77 5.57
C ARG A 108 7.54 9.14 4.43
N TYR A 109 8.00 8.00 3.88
CA TYR A 109 7.35 7.30 2.75
C TYR A 109 7.06 5.82 3.03
N VAL A 110 7.55 5.27 4.13
CA VAL A 110 7.39 3.86 4.45
C VAL A 110 6.80 3.72 5.85
N ALA A 111 5.53 3.40 5.96
CA ALA A 111 4.89 3.20 7.25
C ALA A 111 5.59 2.12 8.08
N ALA A 112 5.61 2.31 9.40
CA ALA A 112 6.21 1.35 10.34
C ALA A 112 5.62 -0.07 10.17
N PRO A 113 6.42 -1.14 10.40
CA PRO A 113 5.93 -2.53 10.35
C PRO A 113 4.76 -2.72 11.31
N GLY A 114 3.63 -3.16 10.79
CA GLY A 114 2.36 -3.25 11.51
C GLY A 114 1.41 -2.08 11.29
N CYS A 115 1.83 -0.98 10.64
CA CYS A 115 0.98 0.17 10.34
C CYS A 115 0.68 0.35 8.84
N SER A 116 1.35 -0.39 7.96
CA SER A 116 1.16 -0.27 6.51
C SER A 116 -0.17 -0.84 6.04
N GLU A 117 -0.91 -0.11 5.20
CA GLU A 117 -2.15 -0.59 4.55
C GLU A 117 -1.91 -1.82 3.66
N HIS A 118 -0.69 -1.99 3.12
CA HIS A 118 -0.32 -3.18 2.35
C HIS A 118 -0.46 -4.49 3.14
N HIS A 119 -0.33 -4.47 4.47
CA HIS A 119 -0.53 -5.66 5.30
C HIS A 119 -1.95 -6.20 5.20
N THR A 120 -2.92 -5.34 4.95
CA THR A 120 -4.33 -5.72 4.84
C THR A 120 -4.65 -6.47 3.56
N GLY A 121 -3.75 -6.49 2.56
CA GLY A 121 -4.04 -6.99 1.23
C GLY A 121 -5.12 -6.19 0.49
N ARG A 122 -5.29 -4.92 0.83
CA ARG A 122 -6.25 -4.00 0.21
C ARG A 122 -5.60 -2.82 -0.49
N ALA A 123 -4.33 -2.55 -0.22
CA ALA A 123 -3.57 -1.49 -0.89
C ALA A 123 -2.86 -2.03 -2.14
N ILE A 124 -2.79 -1.18 -3.16
CA ILE A 124 -2.08 -1.41 -4.41
C ILE A 124 -1.36 -0.12 -4.80
N ASP A 125 -0.10 -0.26 -5.21
CA ASP A 125 0.67 0.81 -5.80
C ASP A 125 0.63 0.66 -7.32
N LEU A 126 0.36 1.77 -8.02
CA LEU A 126 0.12 1.81 -9.46
C LEU A 126 1.12 2.74 -10.14
N GLY A 127 1.53 2.38 -11.34
CA GLY A 127 2.28 3.21 -12.28
C GLY A 127 1.57 3.30 -13.63
N SER A 128 2.23 3.93 -14.57
CA SER A 128 1.85 4.04 -15.97
C SER A 128 2.98 3.52 -16.86
N PRO A 129 2.77 3.31 -18.17
CA PRO A 129 3.84 2.95 -19.10
C PRO A 129 5.00 3.95 -19.12
N GLU A 130 4.71 5.22 -18.93
CA GLU A 130 5.69 6.31 -18.94
C GLU A 130 6.35 6.50 -17.58
N GLU A 131 5.62 6.22 -16.48
CA GLU A 131 6.07 6.44 -15.11
C GLU A 131 5.67 5.27 -14.21
N HIS A 132 6.64 4.43 -13.86
CA HIS A 132 6.48 3.26 -13.00
C HIS A 132 7.45 3.24 -11.81
N SER A 133 8.27 4.28 -11.65
CA SER A 133 8.86 4.60 -10.36
C SER A 133 7.75 5.08 -9.41
N LEU A 134 7.85 4.72 -8.14
CA LEU A 134 6.87 5.15 -7.13
C LEU A 134 7.27 6.53 -6.61
N ASP A 135 7.01 7.56 -7.43
CA ASP A 135 7.28 8.95 -7.08
C ASP A 135 6.15 9.92 -7.49
N GLU A 136 6.33 11.21 -7.21
CA GLU A 136 5.27 12.21 -7.35
C GLU A 136 4.92 12.54 -8.82
N GLU A 137 5.80 12.21 -9.76
CA GLU A 137 5.60 12.44 -11.22
C GLU A 137 4.42 11.62 -11.75
N PHE A 138 4.10 10.49 -11.13
CA PHE A 138 2.87 9.75 -11.46
C PHE A 138 1.61 10.64 -11.38
N ALA A 139 1.60 11.66 -10.54
CA ALA A 139 0.48 12.59 -10.43
C ALA A 139 0.20 13.40 -11.71
N LEU A 140 1.18 13.50 -12.62
CA LEU A 140 1.07 14.23 -13.88
C LEU A 140 0.46 13.38 -15.01
N THR A 141 0.45 12.04 -14.87
CA THR A 141 0.03 11.08 -15.88
C THR A 141 -1.48 11.10 -16.14
N ALA A 142 -1.87 10.60 -17.31
CA ALA A 142 -3.28 10.39 -17.67
C ALA A 142 -3.94 9.35 -16.75
N GLU A 143 -3.19 8.33 -16.34
CA GLU A 143 -3.59 7.25 -15.44
C GLU A 143 -4.02 7.79 -14.08
N PHE A 144 -3.20 8.64 -13.48
CA PHE A 144 -3.56 9.27 -12.21
C PHE A 144 -4.81 10.15 -12.33
N LYS A 145 -4.90 10.96 -13.39
CA LYS A 145 -6.08 11.82 -13.66
C LYS A 145 -7.35 10.98 -13.83
N TRP A 146 -7.24 9.85 -14.49
CA TRP A 146 -8.35 8.89 -14.63
C TRP A 146 -8.72 8.25 -13.30
N LEU A 147 -7.73 7.78 -12.52
CA LEU A 147 -7.93 7.21 -11.19
C LEU A 147 -8.64 8.20 -10.25
N LYS A 148 -8.25 9.45 -10.24
CA LYS A 148 -8.89 10.51 -9.43
C LYS A 148 -10.40 10.65 -9.72
N ARG A 149 -10.82 10.44 -10.95
CA ARG A 149 -12.23 10.55 -11.37
C ARG A 149 -13.03 9.26 -11.18
N HIS A 150 -12.38 8.11 -11.23
CA HIS A 150 -13.08 6.82 -11.38
C HIS A 150 -12.84 5.82 -10.24
N ALA A 151 -11.70 5.85 -9.54
CA ALA A 151 -11.30 4.80 -8.60
C ALA A 151 -12.29 4.59 -7.45
N ASP A 152 -12.91 5.65 -6.93
CA ASP A 152 -13.90 5.56 -5.84
C ASP A 152 -15.15 4.75 -6.24
N LYS A 153 -15.53 4.75 -7.52
CA LYS A 153 -16.64 3.92 -8.04
C LYS A 153 -16.40 2.42 -7.79
N PHE A 154 -15.14 2.01 -7.71
CA PHE A 154 -14.68 0.65 -7.45
C PHE A 154 -14.25 0.42 -6.00
N GLY A 155 -14.34 1.46 -5.15
CA GLY A 155 -13.98 1.42 -3.74
C GLY A 155 -12.49 1.68 -3.46
N PHE A 156 -11.69 2.10 -4.44
CA PHE A 156 -10.30 2.50 -4.24
C PHE A 156 -10.20 3.99 -3.93
N ARG A 157 -9.40 4.32 -2.92
CA ARG A 157 -9.16 5.71 -2.49
C ARG A 157 -7.68 5.97 -2.34
N LEU A 158 -7.27 7.16 -2.73
CA LEU A 158 -5.92 7.67 -2.49
C LEU A 158 -5.76 7.92 -0.98
N SER A 159 -4.83 7.20 -0.33
CA SER A 159 -4.68 7.27 1.13
C SER A 159 -3.83 8.45 1.59
N TYR A 160 -2.77 8.80 0.87
CA TYR A 160 -1.77 9.79 1.28
C TYR A 160 -1.79 11.00 0.36
N LEU A 161 -2.73 11.91 0.61
CA LEU A 161 -2.85 13.20 -0.05
C LEU A 161 -1.71 14.13 0.36
N ARG A 162 -1.46 15.21 -0.40
CA ARG A 162 -0.59 16.30 0.05
C ARG A 162 -1.06 16.83 1.40
N LYS A 163 -0.13 17.06 2.33
CA LYS A 163 -0.41 17.55 3.68
C LYS A 163 -1.41 16.66 4.45
N ASN A 164 -1.36 15.32 4.23
CA ASN A 164 -2.20 14.42 4.98
C ASN A 164 -1.84 14.42 6.48
N ARG A 165 -2.81 14.11 7.32
CA ARG A 165 -2.68 14.10 8.79
C ARG A 165 -1.67 13.08 9.33
N HIS A 166 -1.23 12.14 8.50
CA HIS A 166 -0.34 11.04 8.91
C HIS A 166 1.15 11.41 8.80
N GLY A 167 1.48 12.56 8.23
CA GLY A 167 2.85 12.97 7.98
C GLY A 167 3.61 11.99 7.06
N ILE A 168 2.88 11.15 6.31
CA ILE A 168 3.41 10.39 5.18
C ILE A 168 3.51 11.35 3.99
N GLY A 169 4.53 11.21 3.17
CA GLY A 169 4.68 11.97 1.93
C GLY A 169 3.46 11.81 1.02
N TYR A 170 3.37 12.68 0.03
CA TYR A 170 2.35 12.52 -1.00
C TYR A 170 2.67 11.28 -1.84
N GLU A 171 1.72 10.34 -1.91
CA GLU A 171 1.89 9.08 -2.65
C GLU A 171 0.78 8.92 -3.69
N PRO A 172 0.86 9.57 -4.87
CA PRO A 172 -0.17 9.50 -5.91
C PRO A 172 -0.38 8.08 -6.45
N TRP A 173 0.61 7.21 -6.32
CA TRP A 173 0.56 5.80 -6.71
C TRP A 173 -0.23 4.92 -5.74
N HIS A 174 -0.42 5.31 -4.44
CA HIS A 174 -0.93 4.45 -3.38
C HIS A 174 -2.44 4.52 -3.23
N TRP A 175 -3.13 3.45 -3.62
CA TRP A 175 -4.59 3.33 -3.60
C TRP A 175 -5.04 2.19 -2.70
N CYS A 176 -5.94 2.47 -1.76
CA CYS A 176 -6.44 1.47 -0.82
C CYS A 176 -7.93 1.20 -1.03
N TRP A 177 -8.27 -0.08 -1.20
CA TRP A 177 -9.64 -0.51 -1.33
C TRP A 177 -10.36 -0.51 0.03
N ARG A 178 -11.57 0.04 0.04
CA ARG A 178 -12.48 0.06 1.19
C ARG A 178 -13.85 -0.45 0.76
N ALA A 179 -14.39 -1.42 1.51
CA ALA A 179 -15.76 -1.87 1.27
C ALA A 179 -16.71 -0.68 1.41
N ARG A 180 -17.62 -0.51 0.46
CA ARG A 180 -18.72 0.44 0.64
C ARG A 180 -19.63 -0.10 1.75
N PRO A 181 -20.09 0.74 2.69
CA PRO A 181 -21.11 0.31 3.61
C PRO A 181 -22.32 -0.16 2.78
N ARG A 182 -22.88 -1.32 3.13
CA ARG A 182 -24.15 -1.76 2.55
C ARG A 182 -25.18 -0.69 2.95
N LYS A 183 -25.81 -0.08 1.95
CA LYS A 183 -27.03 0.67 2.25
C LYS A 183 -27.98 -0.34 2.89
N SER A 184 -28.32 -0.14 4.16
CA SER A 184 -29.47 -0.82 4.77
C SER A 184 -30.69 -0.49 3.91
N ARG A 185 -31.32 -1.52 3.41
CA ARG A 185 -32.66 -1.39 2.79
C ARG A 185 -33.65 -1.10 3.86
#